data_9d28b29c6f39df6bf5081f1168b31dc9
#
_entry.id   9d28b29c6f39df6bf5081f1168b31dc9
#
_cell.length_a   1.000
_cell.length_b   1.000
_cell.length_c   1.000
_cell.angle_alpha   90.00
_cell.angle_beta   90.00
_cell.angle_gamma   90.00
#
_symmetry.space_group_name_H-M   'P 1'
#
loop_
_entity.id
_entity.type
_entity.pdbx_description
1 polymer ?
#
loop_
_entity_poly.entity_id
_entity_poly.type
_entity_poly.pdbx_seq_one_letter_code
_entity_poly.pdbx_strand_id
1 'polypeptide(L)'
;MRHALLAISVVSALVSFAFLAGCQRSEPEHAATTALPPPAPAAEVAKSPPPAPDYPTHVYFGDTHLHTALSLDAGVAGARLMPADAYRFAKGEEVTGASGQKAKLSRPLDFLVVSDHSDQMGLVTDLIAGKPEIIANPMAKKWYDMIKAGKDDAAAKDLVTTFAQGKFPKEIMYNPGSPGYRSTWELIIKSAEDANQPGKFTAFIG
;
A
#
# COMPACT_ATOMS: atom_id res chain seq x y z
N MET A 1 -47.37 13.08 15.11
CA MET A 1 -47.72 14.00 13.99
C MET A 1 -46.49 14.00 13.07
N ARG A 2 -46.39 13.10 12.12
CA ARG A 2 -46.78 13.19 10.71
C ARG A 2 -46.18 14.41 9.99
N HIS A 3 -45.24 14.12 9.12
CA HIS A 3 -44.63 14.77 7.94
C HIS A 3 -43.12 14.96 8.04
N ALA A 4 -42.37 13.97 7.56
CA ALA A 4 -41.06 14.15 6.94
C ALA A 4 -40.54 12.79 6.38
N LEU A 5 -41.30 12.18 5.48
CA LEU A 5 -40.89 10.99 4.70
C LEU A 5 -41.43 11.22 3.29
N LEU A 6 -40.72 12.00 2.46
CA LEU A 6 -40.92 12.05 1.02
C LEU A 6 -39.91 13.06 0.41
N ALA A 7 -38.68 12.67 0.19
CA ALA A 7 -37.76 13.34 -0.76
C ALA A 7 -36.43 12.59 -0.96
N ILE A 8 -36.45 11.28 -1.17
CA ILE A 8 -35.28 10.54 -1.70
C ILE A 8 -35.82 9.45 -2.60
N SER A 9 -36.23 9.77 -3.81
CA SER A 9 -36.51 8.79 -4.86
C SER A 9 -36.80 9.45 -6.23
N VAL A 10 -35.95 10.32 -6.73
CA VAL A 10 -36.03 10.81 -8.13
C VAL A 10 -34.65 11.18 -8.73
N VAL A 11 -33.57 10.51 -8.44
CA VAL A 11 -32.28 10.75 -9.13
C VAL A 11 -31.63 9.47 -9.69
N SER A 12 -32.33 8.37 -9.77
CA SER A 12 -31.78 7.12 -10.33
C SER A 12 -32.40 6.64 -11.64
N ALA A 13 -32.91 7.52 -12.48
CA ALA A 13 -33.60 7.12 -13.72
C ALA A 13 -33.20 7.89 -14.98
N LEU A 14 -31.96 8.40 -15.09
CA LEU A 14 -31.54 9.17 -16.28
C LEU A 14 -30.11 8.92 -16.80
N VAL A 15 -29.55 7.73 -16.60
CA VAL A 15 -28.23 7.36 -17.21
C VAL A 15 -28.27 6.00 -17.92
N SER A 16 -29.38 5.59 -18.49
CA SER A 16 -29.46 4.31 -19.23
C SER A 16 -30.16 4.43 -20.58
N PHE A 17 -29.81 5.44 -21.39
CA PHE A 17 -30.30 5.49 -22.82
C PHE A 17 -29.34 6.28 -23.71
N ALA A 18 -28.16 5.75 -23.99
CA ALA A 18 -27.33 6.26 -25.09
C ALA A 18 -26.20 5.28 -25.49
N PHE A 19 -26.50 4.02 -25.79
CA PHE A 19 -25.56 3.17 -26.54
C PHE A 19 -26.30 2.06 -27.29
N LEU A 20 -27.15 2.43 -28.22
CA LEU A 20 -27.70 1.52 -29.24
C LEU A 20 -27.99 2.30 -30.51
N ALA A 21 -26.94 2.67 -31.25
CA ALA A 21 -27.08 3.05 -32.65
C ALA A 21 -25.75 2.84 -33.37
N GLY A 22 -25.70 1.90 -34.30
CA GLY A 22 -24.68 1.91 -35.32
C GLY A 22 -23.85 0.66 -35.52
N CYS A 23 -24.48 -0.46 -35.83
CA CYS A 23 -23.85 -1.49 -36.67
C CYS A 23 -24.76 -1.77 -37.85
N GLN A 24 -24.72 -0.91 -38.86
CA GLN A 24 -25.18 -1.27 -40.18
C GLN A 24 -24.10 -2.13 -40.84
N ARG A 25 -24.44 -3.38 -41.05
CA ARG A 25 -23.67 -4.33 -41.87
C ARG A 25 -23.93 -3.97 -43.32
N SER A 26 -22.96 -3.41 -44.03
CA SER A 26 -22.93 -3.36 -45.49
C SER A 26 -22.45 -4.71 -46.02
N GLU A 27 -23.25 -5.38 -46.79
CA GLU A 27 -22.83 -6.58 -47.52
C GLU A 27 -21.77 -6.21 -48.56
N PRO A 28 -20.73 -7.00 -48.75
CA PRO A 28 -19.75 -6.75 -49.79
C PRO A 28 -20.25 -7.30 -51.14
N GLU A 29 -20.26 -6.40 -52.11
CA GLU A 29 -20.46 -6.64 -53.54
C GLU A 29 -19.45 -7.70 -54.03
N HIS A 30 -19.95 -8.69 -54.82
CA HIS A 30 -19.15 -9.74 -55.42
C HIS A 30 -18.09 -9.16 -56.36
N ALA A 31 -16.86 -9.11 -55.93
CA ALA A 31 -15.71 -8.85 -56.77
C ALA A 31 -15.23 -10.14 -57.45
N ALA A 32 -15.02 -10.06 -58.74
CA ALA A 32 -14.58 -11.15 -59.61
C ALA A 32 -13.33 -11.88 -59.10
N THR A 33 -13.40 -13.19 -59.11
CA THR A 33 -12.31 -14.09 -58.76
C THR A 33 -11.16 -13.95 -59.74
N THR A 34 -10.14 -13.17 -59.40
CA THR A 34 -8.84 -13.20 -60.07
C THR A 34 -8.01 -14.29 -59.43
N ALA A 35 -7.61 -15.29 -60.21
CA ALA A 35 -6.78 -16.39 -59.74
C ALA A 35 -5.47 -15.84 -59.15
N LEU A 36 -5.19 -16.22 -57.90
CA LEU A 36 -3.94 -15.91 -57.21
C LEU A 36 -2.77 -16.57 -57.90
N PRO A 37 -1.62 -15.87 -58.03
CA PRO A 37 -0.39 -16.49 -58.52
C PRO A 37 0.06 -17.60 -57.52
N PRO A 38 0.78 -18.62 -58.01
CA PRO A 38 1.27 -19.71 -57.14
C PRO A 38 2.09 -19.14 -56.00
N PRO A 39 2.02 -19.76 -54.79
CA PRO A 39 2.76 -19.28 -53.63
C PRO A 39 4.27 -19.33 -53.94
N ALA A 40 4.93 -18.22 -53.63
CA ALA A 40 6.38 -18.15 -53.70
C ALA A 40 6.97 -19.24 -52.77
N PRO A 41 8.14 -19.82 -53.10
CA PRO A 41 8.78 -20.82 -52.25
C PRO A 41 8.94 -20.25 -50.84
N ALA A 42 8.53 -21.00 -49.82
CA ALA A 42 8.61 -20.60 -48.45
C ALA A 42 10.03 -20.13 -48.12
N ALA A 43 10.18 -18.85 -47.80
CA ALA A 43 11.46 -18.34 -47.33
C ALA A 43 11.83 -19.15 -46.08
N GLU A 44 13.02 -19.74 -46.09
CA GLU A 44 13.56 -20.44 -44.95
C GLU A 44 13.52 -19.49 -43.74
N VAL A 45 12.68 -19.81 -42.75
CA VAL A 45 12.56 -19.00 -41.56
C VAL A 45 13.92 -19.00 -40.88
N ALA A 46 14.65 -17.91 -41.04
CA ALA A 46 15.93 -17.75 -40.36
C ALA A 46 15.69 -17.98 -38.87
N LYS A 47 16.34 -19.01 -38.32
CA LYS A 47 16.32 -19.30 -36.89
C LYS A 47 16.76 -18.04 -36.19
N SER A 48 15.87 -17.46 -35.37
CA SER A 48 16.21 -16.31 -34.52
C SER A 48 17.50 -16.62 -33.76
N PRO A 49 18.46 -15.71 -33.70
CA PRO A 49 19.65 -15.91 -32.89
C PRO A 49 19.23 -16.27 -31.47
N PRO A 50 19.99 -17.13 -30.78
CA PRO A 50 19.72 -17.49 -29.41
C PRO A 50 19.64 -16.17 -28.58
N PRO A 51 18.74 -16.06 -27.61
CA PRO A 51 18.63 -14.88 -26.78
C PRO A 51 19.98 -14.58 -26.13
N ALA A 52 20.32 -13.31 -26.03
CA ALA A 52 21.55 -12.86 -25.40
C ALA A 52 21.67 -13.45 -23.98
N PRO A 53 22.87 -13.90 -23.56
CA PRO A 53 23.07 -14.59 -22.28
C PRO A 53 22.71 -13.75 -21.03
N ASP A 54 22.54 -12.44 -21.19
CA ASP A 54 22.24 -11.50 -20.08
C ASP A 54 20.74 -11.18 -19.89
N TYR A 55 19.85 -11.90 -20.57
CA TYR A 55 18.42 -11.65 -20.40
C TYR A 55 17.87 -12.36 -19.15
N PRO A 56 17.18 -11.64 -18.24
CA PRO A 56 16.61 -12.25 -17.04
C PRO A 56 15.62 -13.36 -17.40
N THR A 57 15.88 -14.58 -16.95
CA THR A 57 15.00 -15.73 -17.18
C THR A 57 14.11 -16.05 -15.98
N HIS A 58 14.26 -15.31 -14.89
CA HIS A 58 13.50 -15.49 -13.64
C HIS A 58 12.51 -14.36 -13.43
N VAL A 59 11.30 -14.72 -12.97
CA VAL A 59 10.29 -13.76 -12.50
C VAL A 59 10.35 -13.72 -10.98
N TYR A 60 10.51 -12.53 -10.43
CA TYR A 60 10.52 -12.30 -8.98
C TYR A 60 9.19 -11.68 -8.54
N PHE A 61 8.68 -12.14 -7.40
CA PHE A 61 7.43 -11.66 -6.80
C PHE A 61 7.72 -10.96 -5.47
N GLY A 62 7.23 -9.75 -5.34
CA GLY A 62 7.41 -8.96 -4.13
C GLY A 62 6.40 -7.84 -4.01
N ASP A 63 6.55 -7.03 -2.99
CA ASP A 63 5.73 -5.84 -2.76
C ASP A 63 6.64 -4.63 -2.54
N THR A 64 6.26 -3.49 -3.12
CA THR A 64 6.97 -2.22 -2.99
C THR A 64 6.15 -1.14 -2.28
N HIS A 65 4.98 -1.49 -1.74
CA HIS A 65 4.06 -0.55 -1.13
C HIS A 65 3.40 -1.16 0.13
N LEU A 66 4.21 -1.36 1.17
CA LEU A 66 3.75 -1.89 2.43
C LEU A 66 4.03 -0.88 3.55
N HIS A 67 2.98 -0.55 4.33
CA HIS A 67 3.07 0.32 5.50
C HIS A 67 3.05 -0.49 6.79
N THR A 68 3.87 -0.08 7.76
CA THR A 68 3.94 -0.69 9.10
C THR A 68 3.35 0.23 10.17
N ALA A 69 3.49 -0.15 11.44
CA ALA A 69 3.08 0.71 12.56
C ALA A 69 3.83 2.06 12.62
N LEU A 70 4.95 2.19 11.91
CA LEU A 70 5.74 3.41 11.85
C LEU A 70 5.13 4.47 10.91
N SER A 71 4.35 4.05 9.91
CA SER A 71 3.63 4.96 9.04
C SER A 71 2.53 5.69 9.80
N LEU A 72 2.41 7.00 9.61
CA LEU A 72 1.41 7.81 10.34
C LEU A 72 -0.02 7.27 10.12
N ASP A 73 -0.37 7.02 8.87
CA ASP A 73 -1.70 6.53 8.47
C ASP A 73 -2.00 5.14 9.02
N ALA A 74 -1.09 4.19 8.82
CA ALA A 74 -1.26 2.82 9.27
C ALA A 74 -1.26 2.74 10.82
N GLY A 75 -0.37 3.47 11.49
CA GLY A 75 -0.31 3.54 12.94
C GLY A 75 -1.60 4.10 13.55
N VAL A 76 -2.16 5.17 12.95
CA VAL A 76 -3.45 5.76 13.34
C VAL A 76 -4.60 4.80 13.05
N ALA A 77 -4.56 4.07 11.93
CA ALA A 77 -5.56 3.07 11.56
C ALA A 77 -5.47 1.77 12.39
N GLY A 78 -4.54 1.66 13.32
CA GLY A 78 -4.44 0.51 14.23
C GLY A 78 -3.38 -0.52 13.88
N ALA A 79 -2.53 -0.30 12.88
CA ALA A 79 -1.39 -1.16 12.63
C ALA A 79 -0.44 -1.16 13.83
N ARG A 80 0.06 -2.34 14.20
CA ARG A 80 0.97 -2.51 15.36
C ARG A 80 2.20 -3.34 15.01
N LEU A 81 2.24 -3.96 13.83
CA LEU A 81 3.39 -4.71 13.36
C LEU A 81 4.47 -3.76 12.85
N MET A 82 5.71 -4.06 13.23
CA MET A 82 6.89 -3.27 12.92
C MET A 82 7.56 -3.75 11.61
N PRO A 83 8.51 -3.00 11.04
CA PRO A 83 9.23 -3.42 9.83
C PRO A 83 9.83 -4.84 9.91
N ALA A 84 10.39 -5.23 11.04
CA ALA A 84 10.91 -6.58 11.24
C ALA A 84 9.84 -7.66 11.07
N ASP A 85 8.60 -7.41 11.56
CA ASP A 85 7.48 -8.34 11.40
C ASP A 85 7.01 -8.41 9.93
N ALA A 86 7.03 -7.27 9.23
CA ALA A 86 6.70 -7.21 7.81
C ALA A 86 7.67 -8.09 6.99
N TYR A 87 8.97 -7.99 7.24
CA TYR A 87 9.96 -8.84 6.56
C TYR A 87 9.83 -10.33 6.94
N ARG A 88 9.51 -10.64 8.19
CA ARG A 88 9.22 -12.02 8.62
C ARG A 88 8.01 -12.59 7.87
N PHE A 89 6.92 -11.82 7.79
CA PHE A 89 5.74 -12.20 7.04
C PHE A 89 6.04 -12.41 5.55
N ALA A 90 6.79 -11.49 4.92
CA ALA A 90 7.20 -11.62 3.53
C ALA A 90 8.03 -12.89 3.27
N LYS A 91 8.87 -13.29 4.23
CA LYS A 91 9.64 -14.55 4.19
C LYS A 91 8.80 -15.80 4.49
N GLY A 92 7.47 -15.66 4.68
CA GLY A 92 6.55 -16.77 4.91
C GLY A 92 6.47 -17.24 6.36
N GLU A 93 6.92 -16.43 7.32
CA GLU A 93 6.67 -16.71 8.73
C GLU A 93 5.25 -16.26 9.14
N GLU A 94 4.71 -16.89 10.19
CA GLU A 94 3.43 -16.48 10.76
C GLU A 94 3.62 -15.20 11.59
N VAL A 95 2.72 -14.23 11.41
CA VAL A 95 2.61 -13.04 12.25
C VAL A 95 1.23 -12.95 12.86
N THR A 96 1.12 -12.24 13.99
CA THR A 96 -0.16 -12.01 14.66
C THR A 96 -0.48 -10.52 14.61
N GLY A 97 -1.57 -10.18 13.94
CA GLY A 97 -2.04 -8.80 13.83
C GLY A 97 -2.55 -8.21 15.15
N ALA A 98 -2.81 -6.91 15.17
CA ALA A 98 -3.29 -6.18 16.35
C ALA A 98 -4.62 -6.73 16.91
N SER A 99 -5.47 -7.31 16.06
CA SER A 99 -6.74 -7.96 16.46
C SER A 99 -6.56 -9.40 16.97
N GLY A 100 -5.32 -9.91 17.07
CA GLY A 100 -5.04 -11.30 17.44
C GLY A 100 -5.16 -12.31 16.28
N GLN A 101 -5.47 -11.86 15.09
CA GLN A 101 -5.53 -12.72 13.91
C GLN A 101 -4.14 -13.13 13.46
N LYS A 102 -3.97 -14.41 13.16
CA LYS A 102 -2.75 -14.96 12.61
C LYS A 102 -2.80 -14.95 11.09
N ALA A 103 -1.70 -14.56 10.47
CA ALA A 103 -1.54 -14.53 9.04
C ALA A 103 -0.19 -15.13 8.63
N LYS A 104 -0.18 -15.82 7.49
CA LYS A 104 1.01 -16.41 6.90
C LYS A 104 0.82 -16.47 5.39
N LEU A 105 1.85 -16.13 4.63
CA LEU A 105 1.84 -16.33 3.18
C LEU A 105 1.94 -17.82 2.86
N SER A 106 1.20 -18.27 1.86
CA SER A 106 1.31 -19.64 1.33
C SER A 106 2.64 -19.87 0.58
N ARG A 107 3.21 -18.80 0.04
CA ARG A 107 4.51 -18.75 -0.60
C ARG A 107 5.25 -17.50 -0.15
N PRO A 108 6.52 -17.60 0.26
CA PRO A 108 7.37 -16.44 0.51
C PRO A 108 7.47 -15.53 -0.70
N LEU A 109 7.65 -14.23 -0.47
CA LEU A 109 8.04 -13.28 -1.50
C LEU A 109 9.54 -13.37 -1.77
N ASP A 110 9.96 -12.88 -2.94
CA ASP A 110 11.38 -12.79 -3.31
C ASP A 110 12.00 -11.47 -2.81
N PHE A 111 11.15 -10.42 -2.64
CA PHE A 111 11.58 -9.13 -2.11
C PHE A 111 10.44 -8.37 -1.43
N LEU A 112 10.80 -7.39 -0.61
CA LEU A 112 9.88 -6.45 0.02
C LEU A 112 10.53 -5.09 0.20
N VAL A 113 9.77 -4.02 -0.06
CA VAL A 113 10.05 -2.65 0.39
C VAL A 113 9.04 -2.30 1.48
N VAL A 114 9.51 -1.98 2.68
CA VAL A 114 8.68 -1.29 3.67
C VAL A 114 8.75 0.19 3.33
N SER A 115 7.61 0.77 2.93
CA SER A 115 7.49 2.13 2.41
C SER A 115 6.61 2.99 3.30
N ASP A 116 6.96 3.08 4.58
CA ASP A 116 6.26 3.91 5.55
C ASP A 116 6.30 5.39 5.15
N HIS A 117 5.19 6.12 5.35
CA HIS A 117 5.19 7.57 5.14
C HIS A 117 6.27 8.25 5.96
N SER A 118 7.04 9.12 5.31
CA SER A 118 8.08 9.91 5.98
C SER A 118 7.50 10.99 6.92
N ASP A 119 6.26 11.42 6.68
CA ASP A 119 5.59 12.42 7.51
C ASP A 119 5.26 11.84 8.88
N GLN A 120 5.87 12.40 9.95
CA GLN A 120 5.66 11.98 11.34
C GLN A 120 5.96 10.50 11.60
N MET A 121 6.86 9.91 10.83
CA MET A 121 7.25 8.51 10.89
C MET A 121 7.67 8.10 12.31
N GLY A 122 7.00 7.10 12.90
CA GLY A 122 7.25 6.61 14.25
C GLY A 122 6.54 7.37 15.37
N LEU A 123 5.98 8.55 15.12
CA LEU A 123 5.34 9.36 16.16
C LEU A 123 4.17 8.63 16.85
N VAL A 124 3.30 7.98 16.07
CA VAL A 124 2.14 7.26 16.62
C VAL A 124 2.58 6.08 17.48
N THR A 125 3.60 5.35 17.05
CA THR A 125 4.19 4.25 17.82
C THR A 125 4.73 4.75 19.16
N ASP A 126 5.45 5.86 19.17
CA ASP A 126 6.02 6.47 20.36
C ASP A 126 4.96 7.06 21.29
N LEU A 127 3.89 7.64 20.73
CA LEU A 127 2.71 8.08 21.46
C LEU A 127 2.03 6.90 22.20
N ILE A 128 1.80 5.79 21.50
CA ILE A 128 1.17 4.59 22.07
C ILE A 128 2.06 3.95 23.16
N ALA A 129 3.38 3.99 22.97
CA ALA A 129 4.35 3.56 23.97
C ALA A 129 4.39 4.47 25.19
N GLY A 130 3.86 5.67 25.10
CA GLY A 130 3.85 6.65 26.18
C GLY A 130 5.22 7.24 26.45
N LYS A 131 6.01 7.51 25.40
CA LYS A 131 7.34 8.11 25.59
C LYS A 131 7.23 9.43 26.35
N PRO A 132 8.03 9.63 27.41
CA PRO A 132 7.93 10.80 28.28
C PRO A 132 7.98 12.13 27.52
N GLU A 133 8.84 12.24 26.54
CA GLU A 133 9.01 13.45 25.70
C GLU A 133 7.78 13.76 24.85
N ILE A 134 7.00 12.74 24.48
CA ILE A 134 5.75 12.90 23.71
C ILE A 134 4.60 13.24 24.66
N ILE A 135 4.40 12.45 25.72
CA ILE A 135 3.27 12.62 26.65
C ILE A 135 3.46 13.80 27.61
N ALA A 136 4.64 14.44 27.65
CA ALA A 136 4.83 15.73 28.33
C ALA A 136 3.95 16.85 27.69
N ASN A 137 3.63 16.75 26.38
CA ASN A 137 2.67 17.65 25.76
C ASN A 137 1.25 17.28 26.18
N PRO A 138 0.43 18.24 26.68
CA PRO A 138 -0.91 17.97 27.19
C PRO A 138 -1.86 17.35 26.15
N MET A 139 -1.73 17.71 24.87
CA MET A 139 -2.57 17.17 23.79
C MET A 139 -2.19 15.73 23.49
N ALA A 140 -0.90 15.44 23.38
CA ALA A 140 -0.41 14.07 23.20
C ALA A 140 -0.79 13.19 24.40
N LYS A 141 -0.69 13.73 25.62
CA LYS A 141 -1.16 13.01 26.81
C LYS A 141 -2.63 12.67 26.77
N LYS A 142 -3.49 13.62 26.31
CA LYS A 142 -4.92 13.36 26.08
C LYS A 142 -5.13 12.18 25.13
N TRP A 143 -4.44 12.13 23.99
CA TRP A 143 -4.56 11.01 23.06
C TRP A 143 -4.07 9.70 23.65
N TYR A 144 -2.93 9.74 24.34
CA TYR A 144 -2.41 8.58 25.07
C TYR A 144 -3.42 8.02 26.09
N ASP A 145 -4.00 8.90 26.93
CA ASP A 145 -5.01 8.51 27.93
C ASP A 145 -6.27 7.93 27.27
N MET A 146 -6.70 8.48 26.13
CA MET A 146 -7.82 7.93 25.35
C MET A 146 -7.52 6.53 24.84
N ILE A 147 -6.33 6.30 24.28
CA ILE A 147 -5.89 4.97 23.80
C ILE A 147 -5.82 3.99 24.98
N LYS A 148 -5.24 4.36 26.12
CA LYS A 148 -5.20 3.51 27.31
C LYS A 148 -6.59 3.17 27.87
N ALA A 149 -7.58 4.01 27.60
CA ALA A 149 -8.98 3.79 27.97
C ALA A 149 -9.76 2.98 26.90
N GLY A 150 -9.10 2.44 25.85
CA GLY A 150 -9.74 1.70 24.78
C GLY A 150 -10.59 2.55 23.83
N LYS A 151 -10.28 3.86 23.73
CA LYS A 151 -10.98 4.83 22.86
C LYS A 151 -10.10 5.17 21.64
N ASP A 152 -9.51 4.15 21.03
CA ASP A 152 -8.55 4.29 19.93
C ASP A 152 -9.12 5.08 18.76
N ASP A 153 -10.34 4.75 18.30
CA ASP A 153 -11.00 5.43 17.17
C ASP A 153 -11.23 6.92 17.45
N ALA A 154 -11.61 7.26 18.70
CA ALA A 154 -11.83 8.65 19.08
C ALA A 154 -10.51 9.42 19.17
N ALA A 155 -9.44 8.79 19.66
CA ALA A 155 -8.10 9.36 19.68
C ALA A 155 -7.56 9.58 18.27
N ALA A 156 -7.71 8.60 17.40
CA ALA A 156 -7.32 8.67 15.98
C ALA A 156 -8.03 9.81 15.26
N LYS A 157 -9.36 9.90 15.41
CA LYS A 157 -10.16 10.96 14.81
C LYS A 157 -9.74 12.35 15.31
N ASP A 158 -9.51 12.52 16.61
CA ASP A 158 -9.10 13.81 17.20
C ASP A 158 -7.69 14.20 16.71
N LEU A 159 -6.76 13.24 16.66
CA LEU A 159 -5.41 13.46 16.16
C LEU A 159 -5.41 13.91 14.69
N VAL A 160 -6.09 13.16 13.81
CA VAL A 160 -6.18 13.49 12.38
C VAL A 160 -6.87 14.83 12.16
N THR A 161 -7.95 15.10 12.89
CA THR A 161 -8.66 16.39 12.80
C THR A 161 -7.76 17.55 13.24
N THR A 162 -7.03 17.39 14.33
CA THR A 162 -6.09 18.39 14.86
C THR A 162 -4.97 18.65 13.85
N PHE A 163 -4.44 17.61 13.24
CA PHE A 163 -3.42 17.72 12.19
C PHE A 163 -3.97 18.46 10.96
N ALA A 164 -5.12 18.05 10.44
CA ALA A 164 -5.77 18.67 9.28
C ALA A 164 -6.12 20.14 9.49
N GLN A 165 -6.39 20.55 10.74
CA GLN A 165 -6.65 21.95 11.11
C GLN A 165 -5.37 22.77 11.32
N GLY A 166 -4.18 22.20 11.15
CA GLY A 166 -2.90 22.87 11.41
C GLY A 166 -2.66 23.19 12.90
N LYS A 167 -3.37 22.52 13.81
CA LYS A 167 -3.30 22.74 15.26
C LYS A 167 -2.43 21.67 15.97
N PHE A 168 -1.78 20.82 15.22
CA PHE A 168 -0.93 19.79 15.80
C PHE A 168 0.25 20.41 16.54
N PRO A 169 0.61 19.93 17.75
CA PRO A 169 1.69 20.52 18.54
C PRO A 169 3.03 20.35 17.86
N LYS A 170 3.68 21.46 17.52
CA LYS A 170 4.95 21.46 16.77
C LYS A 170 6.10 20.85 17.56
N GLU A 171 6.02 20.89 18.88
CA GLU A 171 7.04 20.43 19.81
C GLU A 171 7.25 18.91 19.77
N ILE A 172 6.21 18.16 19.39
CA ILE A 172 6.25 16.70 19.29
C ILE A 172 6.30 16.19 17.86
N MET A 173 6.36 17.09 16.87
CA MET A 173 6.43 16.68 15.46
C MET A 173 7.76 15.99 15.15
N TYR A 174 7.65 14.86 14.48
CA TYR A 174 8.80 14.14 13.92
C TYR A 174 9.12 14.65 12.52
N ASN A 175 9.80 15.76 12.46
CA ASN A 175 10.29 16.32 11.19
C ASN A 175 11.65 15.71 10.82
N PRO A 176 12.02 15.69 9.51
CA PRO A 176 13.34 15.26 9.08
C PRO A 176 14.46 15.93 9.90
N GLY A 177 15.34 15.11 10.47
CA GLY A 177 16.44 15.58 11.32
C GLY A 177 16.13 15.68 12.82
N SER A 178 14.85 15.56 13.25
CA SER A 178 14.54 15.45 14.68
C SER A 178 15.04 14.12 15.25
N PRO A 179 15.33 14.05 16.56
CA PRO A 179 15.81 12.80 17.19
C PRO A 179 14.87 11.60 16.97
N GLY A 180 13.56 11.80 17.15
CA GLY A 180 12.58 10.73 16.95
C GLY A 180 12.52 10.24 15.49
N TYR A 181 12.51 11.16 14.53
CA TYR A 181 12.58 10.80 13.10
C TYR A 181 13.85 10.01 12.78
N ARG A 182 14.99 10.48 13.26
CA ARG A 182 16.29 9.84 13.01
C ARG A 182 16.36 8.43 13.58
N SER A 183 15.93 8.25 14.83
CA SER A 183 15.91 6.91 15.46
C SER A 183 14.95 5.95 14.74
N THR A 184 13.83 6.44 14.24
CA THR A 184 12.89 5.63 13.44
C THR A 184 13.51 5.23 12.11
N TRP A 185 14.19 6.16 11.42
CA TRP A 185 14.88 5.85 10.17
C TRP A 185 15.99 4.81 10.36
N GLU A 186 16.79 4.93 11.43
CA GLU A 186 17.80 3.93 11.77
C GLU A 186 17.19 2.54 12.07
N LEU A 187 16.01 2.50 12.69
CA LEU A 187 15.29 1.26 12.91
C LEU A 187 14.84 0.62 11.58
N ILE A 188 14.35 1.41 10.62
CA ILE A 188 13.95 0.93 9.28
C ILE A 188 15.17 0.33 8.56
N ILE A 189 16.28 1.08 8.49
CA ILE A 189 17.52 0.60 7.89
C ILE A 189 17.93 -0.73 8.52
N LYS A 190 18.04 -0.76 9.85
CA LYS A 190 18.44 -1.97 10.55
C LYS A 190 17.51 -3.16 10.30
N SER A 191 16.21 -2.93 10.25
CA SER A 191 15.23 -3.99 10.00
C SER A 191 15.37 -4.58 8.61
N ALA A 192 15.64 -3.74 7.60
CA ALA A 192 15.88 -4.18 6.23
C ALA A 192 17.20 -4.96 6.13
N GLU A 193 18.30 -4.44 6.69
CA GLU A 193 19.60 -5.12 6.66
C GLU A 193 19.58 -6.46 7.37
N ASP A 194 18.96 -6.55 8.56
CA ASP A 194 18.80 -7.80 9.30
C ASP A 194 17.96 -8.83 8.52
N ALA A 195 17.00 -8.38 7.72
CA ALA A 195 16.11 -9.25 6.96
C ALA A 195 16.71 -9.71 5.63
N ASN A 196 17.61 -8.92 5.05
CA ASN A 196 18.19 -9.17 3.74
C ASN A 196 19.01 -10.46 3.71
N GLN A 197 18.73 -11.32 2.73
CA GLN A 197 19.40 -12.61 2.54
C GLN A 197 19.78 -12.79 1.06
N PRO A 198 20.98 -12.35 0.65
CA PRO A 198 21.40 -12.43 -0.74
C PRO A 198 21.16 -13.79 -1.37
N GLY A 199 20.54 -13.82 -2.55
CA GLY A 199 20.20 -15.04 -3.27
C GLY A 199 18.93 -15.77 -2.76
N LYS A 200 18.27 -15.27 -1.70
CA LYS A 200 17.03 -15.85 -1.16
C LYS A 200 15.91 -14.85 -1.01
N PHE A 201 16.19 -13.69 -0.43
CA PHE A 201 15.22 -12.63 -0.16
C PHE A 201 15.93 -11.29 -0.17
N THR A 202 15.36 -10.31 -0.89
CA THR A 202 15.87 -8.94 -0.91
C THR A 202 14.97 -8.03 -0.08
N ALA A 203 15.51 -7.46 0.99
CA ALA A 203 14.87 -6.41 1.75
C ALA A 203 15.40 -5.06 1.29
N PHE A 204 14.53 -4.22 0.76
CA PHE A 204 14.88 -2.86 0.38
C PHE A 204 14.60 -1.91 1.54
N ILE A 205 15.46 -0.89 1.68
CA ILE A 205 15.21 0.25 2.54
C ILE A 205 14.30 1.22 1.79
N GLY A 206 13.16 1.59 2.37
CA GLY A 206 12.17 2.47 1.74
C GLY A 206 11.49 3.42 2.72
#